data_d37cae4d70943e611e9d7312f7e6575d
#
_entry.id   d37cae4d70943e611e9d7312f7e6575d
#
_cell.length_a   1.000
_cell.length_b   1.000
_cell.length_c   1.000
_cell.angle_alpha   90.00
_cell.angle_beta   90.00
_cell.angle_gamma   90.00
#
_symmetry.space_group_name_H-M   'P 1'
#
loop_
_entity.id
_entity.type
_entity.pdbx_description
1 polymer ?
#
loop_
_entity_poly.entity_id
_entity_poly.type
_entity_poly.pdbx_seq_one_letter_code
_entity_poly.pdbx_strand_id
1 'polypeptide(L)'
;MKTRDKQKFNILLSKAILIVLVLLPLKAMGQDVQQTEARMMKQAGENIEKYRKGDVTIQFKTRDGKVIQNAGVEVHQKTHDFMFGCIIFDLIGNENTYKEDLFKERFKKIFNLAVFPFYWPSYESNQGFTGWDKMLTTIDWCKSNGITTKGHPLVWATKSGTPEWLTKYTEKETEELLKTRVLNITAGFRDKIELFDVVNEPINVKSWKHKMENFNDTNDWGVTDTIPLIADYVEKALQWAHQGNPKATLLINEYRTLADKDVRKRYDDLLTELKKRNAPLSGMGIQAHEPHNEWFSPVEVWKTFDLYSRFGYPIHITEFHPQSSGVPITGGWRTGSWTPEAQMEFTEQFVWLCFGHPAVASINWWGFSDRNIWLPGGGLVDEEYRPKPVYIMLDKLINQTWKTNISAQTGNKGSVSFRGFYGEYEITLNTQDGKTRFFKAHVSKNQENYWTFIID
;
A
#
# COMPACT_ATOMS: atom_id res chain seq x y z
N MET A 1 -54.13 34.82 -35.34
CA MET A 1 -53.00 33.89 -35.52
C MET A 1 -51.60 34.46 -35.13
N LYS A 2 -51.48 35.67 -34.61
CA LYS A 2 -50.16 36.30 -34.27
C LYS A 2 -49.78 36.29 -32.80
N THR A 3 -50.63 35.87 -31.88
CA THR A 3 -50.37 35.89 -30.44
C THR A 3 -49.90 34.54 -29.87
N ARG A 4 -50.19 33.41 -30.53
CA ARG A 4 -49.76 32.06 -30.08
C ARG A 4 -48.29 31.76 -30.39
N ASP A 5 -47.74 32.35 -31.44
CA ASP A 5 -46.33 32.10 -31.82
C ASP A 5 -45.34 32.89 -30.96
N LYS A 6 -45.70 34.07 -30.47
CA LYS A 6 -44.85 34.83 -29.54
C LYS A 6 -44.73 34.16 -28.16
N GLN A 7 -45.80 33.50 -27.69
CA GLN A 7 -45.77 32.77 -26.40
C GLN A 7 -44.91 31.49 -26.48
N LYS A 8 -44.94 30.74 -27.62
CA LYS A 8 -44.08 29.58 -27.81
C LYS A 8 -42.63 29.97 -27.96
N PHE A 9 -42.28 31.07 -28.60
CA PHE A 9 -40.92 31.56 -28.75
C PHE A 9 -40.32 32.02 -27.42
N ASN A 10 -41.09 32.71 -26.58
CA ASN A 10 -40.64 33.12 -25.25
C ASN A 10 -40.45 31.94 -24.28
N ILE A 11 -41.27 30.89 -24.38
CA ILE A 11 -41.11 29.67 -23.56
C ILE A 11 -39.88 28.87 -23.99
N LEU A 12 -39.56 28.81 -25.27
CA LEU A 12 -38.34 28.17 -25.80
C LEU A 12 -37.10 28.97 -25.41
N LEU A 13 -37.15 30.30 -25.50
CA LEU A 13 -36.02 31.15 -25.12
C LEU A 13 -35.74 31.11 -23.60
N SER A 14 -36.77 31.08 -22.78
CA SER A 14 -36.65 30.97 -21.31
C SER A 14 -36.11 29.60 -20.89
N LYS A 15 -36.50 28.51 -21.56
CA LYS A 15 -35.95 27.17 -21.31
C LYS A 15 -34.48 27.04 -21.79
N ALA A 16 -34.14 27.65 -22.93
CA ALA A 16 -32.76 27.65 -23.43
C ALA A 16 -31.83 28.49 -22.53
N ILE A 17 -32.28 29.64 -22.03
CA ILE A 17 -31.54 30.49 -21.11
C ILE A 17 -31.39 29.80 -19.73
N LEU A 18 -32.42 29.08 -19.26
CA LEU A 18 -32.35 28.34 -17.99
C LEU A 18 -31.35 27.16 -18.08
N ILE A 19 -31.32 26.46 -19.22
CA ILE A 19 -30.36 25.36 -19.45
C ILE A 19 -28.93 25.90 -19.53
N VAL A 20 -28.71 27.04 -20.19
CA VAL A 20 -27.39 27.67 -20.28
C VAL A 20 -26.93 28.21 -18.92
N LEU A 21 -27.81 28.79 -18.13
CA LEU A 21 -27.52 29.29 -16.77
C LEU A 21 -27.23 28.18 -15.75
N VAL A 22 -27.73 26.95 -15.95
CA VAL A 22 -27.44 25.78 -15.11
C VAL A 22 -26.18 25.08 -15.56
N LEU A 23 -25.88 25.04 -16.87
CA LEU A 23 -24.70 24.39 -17.41
C LEU A 23 -23.38 25.18 -17.22
N LEU A 24 -23.48 26.53 -17.19
CA LEU A 24 -22.30 27.39 -16.96
C LEU A 24 -21.67 27.23 -15.57
N PRO A 25 -22.43 27.22 -14.44
CA PRO A 25 -21.84 27.01 -13.12
C PRO A 25 -21.31 25.57 -12.94
N LEU A 26 -21.95 24.56 -13.55
CA LEU A 26 -21.48 23.18 -13.49
C LEU A 26 -20.14 22.99 -14.22
N LYS A 27 -19.95 23.62 -15.39
CA LYS A 27 -18.66 23.63 -16.10
C LYS A 27 -17.60 24.40 -15.33
N ALA A 28 -17.93 25.53 -14.72
CA ALA A 28 -17.01 26.31 -13.92
C ALA A 28 -16.58 25.55 -12.65
N MET A 29 -17.51 24.89 -11.95
CA MET A 29 -17.20 24.04 -10.80
C MET A 29 -16.32 22.85 -11.19
N GLY A 30 -16.58 22.20 -12.32
CA GLY A 30 -15.73 21.10 -12.81
C GLY A 30 -14.32 21.57 -13.16
N GLN A 31 -14.15 22.75 -13.72
CA GLN A 31 -12.83 23.32 -14.04
C GLN A 31 -12.05 23.70 -12.77
N ASP A 32 -12.69 24.22 -11.74
CA ASP A 32 -12.04 24.53 -10.45
C ASP A 32 -11.58 23.26 -9.72
N VAL A 33 -12.36 22.19 -9.75
CA VAL A 33 -11.98 20.88 -9.20
C VAL A 33 -10.78 20.32 -9.94
N GLN A 34 -10.78 20.31 -11.28
CA GLN A 34 -9.65 19.84 -12.09
C GLN A 34 -8.36 20.61 -11.83
N GLN A 35 -8.44 21.95 -11.72
CA GLN A 35 -7.28 22.78 -11.39
C GLN A 35 -6.75 22.49 -9.98
N THR A 36 -7.63 22.22 -9.03
CA THR A 36 -7.24 21.88 -7.67
C THR A 36 -6.56 20.52 -7.61
N GLU A 37 -7.07 19.52 -8.33
CA GLU A 37 -6.43 18.21 -8.47
C GLU A 37 -5.07 18.31 -9.16
N ALA A 38 -4.95 19.10 -10.24
CA ALA A 38 -3.67 19.33 -10.91
C ALA A 38 -2.63 19.98 -9.99
N ARG A 39 -3.04 20.93 -9.14
CA ARG A 39 -2.15 21.51 -8.12
C ARG A 39 -1.70 20.48 -7.09
N MET A 40 -2.60 19.58 -6.66
CA MET A 40 -2.27 18.49 -5.73
C MET A 40 -1.27 17.51 -6.33
N MET A 41 -1.44 17.15 -7.60
CA MET A 41 -0.50 16.28 -8.32
C MET A 41 0.88 16.93 -8.47
N LYS A 42 0.93 18.23 -8.76
CA LYS A 42 2.19 18.98 -8.79
C LYS A 42 2.88 18.97 -7.43
N GLN A 43 2.14 19.22 -6.36
CA GLN A 43 2.67 19.18 -4.99
C GLN A 43 3.19 17.78 -4.64
N ALA A 44 2.49 16.71 -5.03
CA ALA A 44 2.97 15.34 -4.84
C ALA A 44 4.34 15.13 -5.53
N GLY A 45 4.50 15.61 -6.77
CA GLY A 45 5.78 15.57 -7.48
C GLY A 45 6.91 16.34 -6.77
N GLU A 46 6.65 17.56 -6.30
CA GLU A 46 7.60 18.35 -5.53
C GLU A 46 8.00 17.67 -4.21
N ASN A 47 7.02 17.03 -3.57
CA ASN A 47 7.25 16.30 -2.33
C ASN A 47 8.07 15.00 -2.55
N ILE A 48 7.94 14.32 -3.69
CA ILE A 48 8.80 13.18 -4.03
C ILE A 48 10.27 13.62 -4.02
N GLU A 49 10.59 14.73 -4.68
CA GLU A 49 11.95 15.27 -4.67
C GLU A 49 12.43 15.62 -3.25
N LYS A 50 11.55 16.15 -2.43
CA LYS A 50 11.89 16.60 -1.07
C LYS A 50 12.00 15.47 -0.05
N TYR A 51 11.10 14.49 -0.10
CA TYR A 51 10.92 13.52 0.98
C TYR A 51 11.31 12.09 0.62
N ARG A 52 11.56 11.78 -0.68
CA ARG A 52 11.95 10.44 -1.14
C ARG A 52 13.39 10.36 -1.60
N LYS A 53 14.08 11.50 -1.66
CA LYS A 53 15.49 11.57 -2.05
C LYS A 53 16.34 12.26 -0.97
N GLY A 54 17.61 11.88 -0.90
CA GLY A 54 18.64 12.51 -0.09
C GLY A 54 19.86 12.89 -0.90
N ASP A 55 20.65 13.84 -0.38
CA ASP A 55 21.95 14.17 -0.93
C ASP A 55 22.96 13.09 -0.51
N VAL A 56 23.77 12.64 -1.46
CA VAL A 56 24.71 11.53 -1.32
C VAL A 56 26.09 11.97 -1.73
N THR A 57 27.10 11.59 -0.95
CA THR A 57 28.51 11.76 -1.32
C THR A 57 29.26 10.46 -1.09
N ILE A 58 29.97 9.98 -2.11
CA ILE A 58 30.79 8.79 -2.07
C ILE A 58 32.23 9.19 -2.36
N GLN A 59 33.16 8.92 -1.44
CA GLN A 59 34.58 9.19 -1.58
C GLN A 59 35.38 7.88 -1.66
N PHE A 60 36.43 7.87 -2.47
CA PHE A 60 37.31 6.72 -2.61
C PHE A 60 38.76 7.13 -2.26
N LYS A 61 39.39 6.34 -1.41
CA LYS A 61 40.78 6.52 -0.96
C LYS A 61 41.55 5.21 -0.99
N THR A 62 42.85 5.31 -1.13
CA THR A 62 43.77 4.21 -0.83
C THR A 62 43.99 4.08 0.68
N ARG A 63 44.60 2.98 1.14
CA ARG A 63 44.91 2.74 2.57
C ARG A 63 45.81 3.81 3.18
N ASP A 64 46.70 4.39 2.40
CA ASP A 64 47.59 5.50 2.81
C ASP A 64 46.88 6.88 2.79
N GLY A 65 45.57 6.87 2.52
CA GLY A 65 44.73 8.11 2.57
C GLY A 65 44.72 8.93 1.29
N LYS A 66 45.40 8.51 0.21
CA LYS A 66 45.42 9.20 -1.06
C LYS A 66 44.07 9.08 -1.75
N VAL A 67 43.49 10.17 -2.23
CA VAL A 67 42.21 10.21 -2.93
C VAL A 67 42.34 9.64 -4.36
N ILE A 68 41.31 8.94 -4.81
CA ILE A 68 41.24 8.37 -6.16
C ILE A 68 40.55 9.36 -7.09
N GLN A 69 41.30 9.98 -7.97
CA GLN A 69 40.81 10.99 -8.92
C GLN A 69 40.60 10.35 -10.30
N ASN A 70 39.70 10.95 -11.09
CA ASN A 70 39.44 10.58 -12.50
C ASN A 70 39.09 9.07 -12.71
N ALA A 71 38.55 8.41 -11.68
CA ALA A 71 38.03 7.05 -11.78
C ALA A 71 36.57 7.05 -12.19
N GLY A 72 36.17 6.14 -13.06
CA GLY A 72 34.78 5.95 -13.45
C GLY A 72 33.96 5.36 -12.30
N VAL A 73 32.78 5.93 -12.04
CA VAL A 73 31.85 5.46 -11.00
C VAL A 73 30.49 5.23 -11.60
N GLU A 74 29.98 4.02 -11.48
CA GLU A 74 28.59 3.67 -11.78
C GLU A 74 27.86 3.43 -10.47
N VAL A 75 26.70 4.05 -10.30
CA VAL A 75 25.85 3.92 -9.10
C VAL A 75 24.47 3.45 -9.54
N HIS A 76 24.04 2.31 -9.06
CA HIS A 76 22.77 1.70 -9.43
C HIS A 76 21.92 1.43 -8.18
N GLN A 77 20.77 2.09 -8.09
CA GLN A 77 19.79 1.76 -7.05
C GLN A 77 19.21 0.36 -7.29
N LYS A 78 19.16 -0.46 -6.26
CA LYS A 78 18.61 -1.83 -6.31
C LYS A 78 17.20 -1.91 -5.76
N THR A 79 16.95 -1.30 -4.60
CA THR A 79 15.64 -1.31 -3.93
C THR A 79 15.21 0.10 -3.55
N HIS A 80 13.94 0.24 -3.13
CA HIS A 80 13.41 1.43 -2.47
C HIS A 80 13.15 1.15 -1.00
N ASP A 81 13.31 2.15 -0.12
CA ASP A 81 12.80 2.10 1.25
C ASP A 81 11.27 2.20 1.29
N PHE A 82 10.67 2.88 0.30
CA PHE A 82 9.23 2.85 0.13
C PHE A 82 8.79 1.46 -0.36
N MET A 83 7.77 0.90 0.29
CA MET A 83 7.33 -0.46 0.00
C MET A 83 6.24 -0.46 -1.07
N PHE A 84 6.55 -1.03 -2.23
CA PHE A 84 5.59 -1.38 -3.27
C PHE A 84 5.28 -2.86 -3.11
N GLY A 85 4.03 -3.21 -2.84
CA GLY A 85 3.65 -4.58 -2.48
C GLY A 85 2.45 -5.13 -3.22
N CYS A 86 2.23 -6.43 -3.04
CA CYS A 86 1.05 -7.13 -3.51
C CYS A 86 0.74 -8.33 -2.64
N ILE A 87 -0.55 -8.69 -2.56
CA ILE A 87 -0.98 -9.97 -2.00
C ILE A 87 -0.52 -11.13 -2.88
N ILE A 88 -0.13 -12.27 -2.28
CA ILE A 88 0.49 -13.39 -2.98
C ILE A 88 -0.43 -14.61 -3.16
N PHE A 89 -1.76 -14.40 -3.25
CA PHE A 89 -2.72 -15.50 -3.46
C PHE A 89 -2.33 -16.42 -4.62
N ASP A 90 -1.89 -15.82 -5.74
CA ASP A 90 -1.53 -16.56 -6.95
C ASP A 90 -0.31 -17.47 -6.76
N LEU A 91 0.67 -17.06 -5.96
CA LEU A 91 1.84 -17.89 -5.67
C LEU A 91 1.43 -19.12 -4.85
N ILE A 92 0.60 -18.90 -3.83
CA ILE A 92 0.09 -19.99 -2.97
C ILE A 92 -0.77 -21.00 -3.75
N GLY A 93 -1.44 -20.58 -4.83
CA GLY A 93 -2.32 -21.42 -5.65
C GLY A 93 -1.67 -22.06 -6.88
N ASN A 94 -0.42 -21.76 -7.19
CA ASN A 94 0.25 -22.19 -8.44
C ASN A 94 1.57 -22.92 -8.22
N GLU A 95 1.80 -23.48 -7.04
CA GLU A 95 3.05 -24.14 -6.69
C GLU A 95 3.43 -25.23 -7.71
N ASN A 96 4.71 -25.23 -8.08
CA ASN A 96 5.31 -26.21 -9.04
C ASN A 96 4.69 -26.14 -10.45
N THR A 97 4.21 -24.98 -10.89
CA THR A 97 3.72 -24.77 -12.26
C THR A 97 4.55 -23.70 -12.98
N TYR A 98 4.49 -23.67 -14.32
CA TYR A 98 5.11 -22.58 -15.09
C TYR A 98 4.53 -21.19 -14.72
N LYS A 99 3.32 -21.15 -14.18
CA LYS A 99 2.68 -19.92 -13.69
C LYS A 99 3.33 -19.41 -12.43
N GLU A 100 3.89 -20.28 -11.60
CA GLU A 100 4.72 -19.90 -10.45
C GLU A 100 5.97 -19.13 -10.88
N ASP A 101 6.67 -19.61 -11.91
CA ASP A 101 7.87 -18.94 -12.45
C ASP A 101 7.51 -17.56 -13.04
N LEU A 102 6.43 -17.48 -13.82
CA LEU A 102 5.94 -16.22 -14.37
C LEU A 102 5.52 -15.24 -13.26
N PHE A 103 4.84 -15.72 -12.23
CA PHE A 103 4.51 -14.91 -11.07
C PHE A 103 5.78 -14.36 -10.41
N LYS A 104 6.70 -15.24 -10.05
CA LYS A 104 7.95 -14.88 -9.37
C LYS A 104 8.79 -13.88 -10.16
N GLU A 105 8.92 -14.08 -11.47
CA GLU A 105 9.62 -13.15 -12.36
C GLU A 105 8.99 -11.76 -12.33
N ARG A 106 7.67 -11.68 -12.57
CA ARG A 106 6.96 -10.40 -12.66
C ARG A 106 6.78 -9.72 -11.31
N PHE A 107 6.54 -10.49 -10.25
CA PHE A 107 6.38 -9.96 -8.90
C PHE A 107 7.66 -9.25 -8.44
N LYS A 108 8.80 -9.95 -8.45
CA LYS A 108 10.08 -9.38 -7.98
C LYS A 108 10.61 -8.23 -8.84
N LYS A 109 10.05 -8.04 -10.04
CA LYS A 109 10.44 -6.94 -10.93
C LYS A 109 9.96 -5.58 -10.41
N ILE A 110 8.77 -5.52 -9.79
CA ILE A 110 8.14 -4.27 -9.34
C ILE A 110 7.86 -4.22 -7.85
N PHE A 111 7.84 -5.34 -7.13
CA PHE A 111 7.49 -5.40 -5.72
C PHE A 111 8.66 -5.76 -4.82
N ASN A 112 8.74 -5.04 -3.70
CA ASN A 112 9.66 -5.28 -2.59
C ASN A 112 8.92 -5.59 -1.28
N LEU A 113 7.59 -5.80 -1.33
CA LEU A 113 6.75 -6.22 -0.21
C LEU A 113 5.75 -7.27 -0.69
N ALA A 114 5.61 -8.36 0.07
CA ALA A 114 4.64 -9.43 -0.16
C ALA A 114 3.68 -9.54 1.03
N VAL A 115 2.36 -9.58 0.76
CA VAL A 115 1.34 -9.76 1.79
C VAL A 115 0.87 -11.21 1.81
N PHE A 116 0.95 -11.85 3.00
CA PHE A 116 0.63 -13.24 3.24
C PHE A 116 -0.77 -13.39 3.85
N PRO A 117 -1.66 -14.21 3.25
CA PRO A 117 -3.01 -14.40 3.74
C PRO A 117 -3.05 -15.34 4.95
N PHE A 118 -3.29 -14.78 6.13
CA PHE A 118 -3.49 -15.52 7.38
C PHE A 118 -4.97 -15.62 7.76
N TYR A 119 -5.90 -15.66 6.79
CA TYR A 119 -7.31 -15.87 7.09
C TYR A 119 -7.50 -17.16 7.90
N TRP A 120 -8.06 -17.05 9.10
CA TRP A 120 -8.08 -18.20 10.03
C TRP A 120 -8.71 -19.45 9.45
N PRO A 121 -9.89 -19.39 8.78
CA PRO A 121 -10.49 -20.58 8.19
C PRO A 121 -9.62 -21.26 7.13
N SER A 122 -8.84 -20.51 6.36
CA SER A 122 -7.95 -21.06 5.33
C SER A 122 -6.62 -21.52 5.89
N TYR A 123 -6.10 -20.80 6.88
CA TYR A 123 -4.83 -21.11 7.54
C TYR A 123 -4.93 -22.33 8.47
N GLU A 124 -6.08 -22.50 9.13
CA GLU A 124 -6.36 -23.57 10.10
C GLU A 124 -7.80 -24.08 9.89
N SER A 125 -8.08 -24.72 8.74
CA SER A 125 -9.39 -25.25 8.40
C SER A 125 -9.86 -26.33 9.35
N ASN A 126 -8.94 -27.14 9.86
CA ASN A 126 -9.12 -28.08 10.94
C ASN A 126 -8.26 -27.68 12.12
N GLN A 127 -8.84 -27.63 13.30
CA GLN A 127 -8.17 -27.20 14.52
C GLN A 127 -6.84 -27.96 14.74
N GLY A 128 -5.74 -27.22 14.93
CA GLY A 128 -4.41 -27.75 15.14
C GLY A 128 -3.63 -28.09 13.86
N PHE A 129 -4.27 -28.04 12.68
CA PHE A 129 -3.63 -28.30 11.38
C PHE A 129 -3.49 -27.00 10.60
N THR A 130 -2.36 -26.36 10.74
CA THR A 130 -2.09 -25.03 10.15
C THR A 130 -1.39 -25.13 8.80
N GLY A 131 -1.54 -24.09 7.98
CA GLY A 131 -0.77 -23.90 6.73
C GLY A 131 0.67 -23.44 6.92
N TRP A 132 1.30 -23.76 8.06
CA TRP A 132 2.62 -23.29 8.49
C TRP A 132 3.72 -23.52 7.44
N ASP A 133 3.94 -24.79 7.03
CA ASP A 133 5.04 -25.16 6.14
C ASP A 133 4.94 -24.46 4.78
N LYS A 134 3.72 -24.35 4.26
CA LYS A 134 3.42 -23.65 3.01
C LYS A 134 3.79 -22.17 3.10
N MET A 135 3.36 -21.50 4.19
CA MET A 135 3.69 -20.11 4.43
C MET A 135 5.21 -19.92 4.56
N LEU A 136 5.87 -20.78 5.33
CA LEU A 136 7.31 -20.72 5.56
C LEU A 136 8.12 -20.80 4.26
N THR A 137 7.81 -21.77 3.40
CA THR A 137 8.48 -21.95 2.10
C THR A 137 8.37 -20.69 1.24
N THR A 138 7.17 -20.10 1.18
CA THR A 138 6.93 -18.90 0.39
C THR A 138 7.59 -17.65 0.99
N ILE A 139 7.61 -17.54 2.33
CA ILE A 139 8.33 -16.47 3.03
C ILE A 139 9.84 -16.57 2.76
N ASP A 140 10.41 -17.76 2.81
CA ASP A 140 11.85 -17.97 2.57
C ASP A 140 12.23 -17.58 1.12
N TRP A 141 11.35 -17.82 0.14
CA TRP A 141 11.54 -17.29 -1.21
C TRP A 141 11.53 -15.75 -1.22
N CYS A 142 10.58 -15.09 -0.54
CA CYS A 142 10.56 -13.64 -0.43
C CYS A 142 11.85 -13.09 0.17
N LYS A 143 12.27 -13.65 1.31
CA LYS A 143 13.49 -13.21 2.03
C LYS A 143 14.75 -13.39 1.18
N SER A 144 14.88 -14.50 0.46
CA SER A 144 16.03 -14.75 -0.43
C SER A 144 16.07 -13.80 -1.64
N ASN A 145 14.96 -13.15 -1.98
CA ASN A 145 14.87 -12.14 -3.04
C ASN A 145 14.83 -10.69 -2.50
N GLY A 146 15.08 -10.47 -1.20
CA GLY A 146 15.07 -9.13 -0.60
C GLY A 146 13.68 -8.50 -0.51
N ILE A 147 12.61 -9.31 -0.50
CA ILE A 147 11.23 -8.88 -0.41
C ILE A 147 10.80 -8.90 1.06
N THR A 148 10.37 -7.75 1.56
CA THR A 148 9.76 -7.60 2.90
C THR A 148 8.45 -8.38 2.96
N THR A 149 8.06 -8.87 4.14
CA THR A 149 6.88 -9.71 4.30
C THR A 149 5.91 -9.12 5.32
N LYS A 150 4.61 -9.24 5.03
CA LYS A 150 3.51 -8.75 5.85
C LYS A 150 2.46 -9.85 6.02
N GLY A 151 1.98 -10.10 7.24
CA GLY A 151 0.87 -10.99 7.55
C GLY A 151 -0.47 -10.27 7.60
N HIS A 152 -1.52 -10.84 6.97
CA HIS A 152 -2.87 -10.27 6.93
C HIS A 152 -3.95 -11.37 6.95
N PRO A 153 -5.02 -11.21 7.72
CA PRO A 153 -5.07 -10.53 9.02
C PRO A 153 -4.87 -11.54 10.16
N LEU A 154 -4.50 -11.05 11.35
CA LEU A 154 -4.47 -11.91 12.54
C LEU A 154 -5.87 -12.07 13.15
N VAL A 155 -6.64 -10.99 13.24
CA VAL A 155 -8.01 -10.94 13.78
C VAL A 155 -8.94 -10.28 12.77
N TRP A 156 -10.01 -10.97 12.41
CA TRP A 156 -11.09 -10.42 11.59
C TRP A 156 -12.42 -11.06 11.99
N ALA A 157 -13.35 -10.28 12.53
CA ALA A 157 -14.58 -10.77 13.12
C ALA A 157 -15.71 -11.03 12.09
N THR A 158 -15.35 -11.70 10.98
CA THR A 158 -16.28 -12.07 9.90
C THR A 158 -16.26 -13.58 9.69
N LYS A 159 -17.21 -14.09 8.91
CA LYS A 159 -17.22 -15.49 8.46
C LYS A 159 -15.90 -15.90 7.78
N SER A 160 -15.29 -15.00 7.01
CA SER A 160 -14.00 -15.25 6.36
C SER A 160 -12.81 -15.20 7.32
N GLY A 161 -12.98 -14.62 8.50
CA GLY A 161 -11.94 -14.50 9.53
C GLY A 161 -12.10 -15.45 10.72
N THR A 162 -13.21 -16.20 10.80
CA THR A 162 -13.54 -17.09 11.94
C THR A 162 -13.87 -18.49 11.46
N PRO A 163 -13.09 -19.54 11.81
CA PRO A 163 -13.36 -20.90 11.40
C PRO A 163 -14.59 -21.47 12.13
N GLU A 164 -15.37 -22.28 11.42
CA GLU A 164 -16.65 -22.85 11.92
C GLU A 164 -16.46 -23.72 13.17
N TRP A 165 -15.30 -24.35 13.33
CA TRP A 165 -15.02 -25.17 14.51
C TRP A 165 -14.96 -24.38 15.83
N LEU A 166 -14.90 -23.03 15.80
CA LEU A 166 -15.00 -22.17 17.00
C LEU A 166 -16.38 -22.27 17.66
N THR A 167 -17.42 -22.65 16.94
CA THR A 167 -18.80 -22.80 17.50
C THR A 167 -18.93 -23.81 18.62
N LYS A 168 -17.92 -24.66 18.83
CA LYS A 168 -17.86 -25.65 19.91
C LYS A 168 -17.49 -25.05 21.25
N TYR A 169 -17.02 -23.82 21.26
CA TYR A 169 -16.38 -23.17 22.41
C TYR A 169 -17.23 -22.01 22.96
N THR A 170 -17.07 -21.73 24.24
CA THR A 170 -17.63 -20.53 24.89
C THR A 170 -16.90 -19.27 24.43
N GLU A 171 -17.48 -18.10 24.65
CA GLU A 171 -16.84 -16.80 24.37
C GLU A 171 -15.44 -16.70 25.01
N LYS A 172 -15.30 -17.10 26.27
CA LYS A 172 -14.01 -17.06 26.99
C LYS A 172 -12.98 -18.03 26.36
N GLU A 173 -13.39 -19.22 25.98
CA GLU A 173 -12.50 -20.18 25.33
C GLU A 173 -12.09 -19.71 23.94
N THR A 174 -13.00 -19.07 23.18
CA THR A 174 -12.67 -18.50 21.88
C THR A 174 -11.70 -17.32 21.98
N GLU A 175 -11.78 -16.50 23.02
CA GLU A 175 -10.79 -15.44 23.29
C GLU A 175 -9.39 -16.04 23.58
N GLU A 176 -9.29 -17.11 24.35
CA GLU A 176 -8.01 -17.79 24.61
C GLU A 176 -7.45 -18.50 23.36
N LEU A 177 -8.31 -19.05 22.51
CA LEU A 177 -7.90 -19.60 21.20
C LEU A 177 -7.39 -18.51 20.27
N LEU A 178 -8.08 -17.37 20.20
CA LEU A 178 -7.65 -16.21 19.42
C LEU A 178 -6.30 -15.68 19.91
N LYS A 179 -6.12 -15.52 21.22
CA LYS A 179 -4.85 -15.13 21.82
C LYS A 179 -3.74 -16.10 21.46
N THR A 180 -3.99 -17.41 21.59
CA THR A 180 -3.03 -18.47 21.24
C THR A 180 -2.64 -18.37 19.76
N ARG A 181 -3.61 -18.17 18.88
CA ARG A 181 -3.37 -17.97 17.44
C ARG A 181 -2.48 -16.75 17.17
N VAL A 182 -2.82 -15.59 17.74
CA VAL A 182 -2.06 -14.36 17.52
C VAL A 182 -0.61 -14.53 18.00
N LEU A 183 -0.43 -15.07 19.21
CA LEU A 183 0.89 -15.35 19.78
C LEU A 183 1.70 -16.34 18.93
N ASN A 184 1.09 -17.46 18.52
CA ASN A 184 1.78 -18.50 17.76
C ASN A 184 2.23 -17.98 16.39
N ILE A 185 1.39 -17.24 15.67
CA ILE A 185 1.76 -16.67 14.36
C ILE A 185 2.88 -15.65 14.55
N THR A 186 2.71 -14.68 15.42
CA THR A 186 3.68 -13.59 15.55
C THR A 186 5.02 -14.05 16.13
N ALA A 187 5.02 -14.99 17.08
CA ALA A 187 6.24 -15.57 17.63
C ALA A 187 6.91 -16.54 16.65
N GLY A 188 6.11 -17.38 15.99
CA GLY A 188 6.63 -18.39 15.09
C GLY A 188 7.27 -17.80 13.82
N PHE A 189 6.70 -16.74 13.29
CA PHE A 189 7.27 -16.01 12.15
C PHE A 189 8.15 -14.81 12.56
N ARG A 190 8.62 -14.76 13.81
CA ARG A 190 9.59 -13.75 14.26
C ARG A 190 10.84 -13.80 13.36
N ASP A 191 11.37 -12.62 13.03
CA ASP A 191 12.51 -12.44 12.10
C ASP A 191 12.22 -12.85 10.64
N LYS A 192 10.99 -13.30 10.34
CA LYS A 192 10.52 -13.66 9.01
C LYS A 192 9.44 -12.71 8.48
N ILE A 193 8.51 -12.27 9.34
CA ILE A 193 7.46 -11.31 8.98
C ILE A 193 7.69 -10.01 9.76
N GLU A 194 7.83 -8.91 9.02
CA GLU A 194 8.13 -7.59 9.55
C GLU A 194 6.92 -6.76 9.92
N LEU A 195 5.76 -7.02 9.28
CA LEU A 195 4.53 -6.25 9.47
C LEU A 195 3.33 -7.18 9.67
N PHE A 196 2.34 -6.76 10.46
CA PHE A 196 1.07 -7.47 10.59
C PHE A 196 -0.10 -6.50 10.60
N ASP A 197 -1.15 -6.81 9.81
CA ASP A 197 -2.49 -6.30 10.07
C ASP A 197 -3.07 -7.12 11.23
N VAL A 198 -2.98 -6.57 12.43
CA VAL A 198 -3.36 -7.28 13.66
C VAL A 198 -4.88 -7.40 13.74
N VAL A 199 -5.60 -6.30 13.50
CA VAL A 199 -7.07 -6.31 13.43
C VAL A 199 -7.51 -5.69 12.12
N ASN A 200 -8.35 -6.43 11.39
CA ASN A 200 -8.96 -5.96 10.15
C ASN A 200 -10.38 -5.46 10.40
N GLU A 201 -10.69 -4.28 9.84
CA GLU A 201 -12.03 -3.68 9.78
C GLU A 201 -12.75 -3.49 11.12
N PRO A 202 -12.06 -2.99 12.16
CA PRO A 202 -12.65 -2.90 13.49
C PRO A 202 -13.82 -1.91 13.60
N ILE A 203 -13.98 -0.99 12.62
CA ILE A 203 -15.02 0.04 12.62
C ILE A 203 -16.25 -0.38 11.83
N ASN A 204 -16.05 -1.06 10.69
CA ASN A 204 -17.13 -1.39 9.75
C ASN A 204 -17.67 -2.81 9.95
N VAL A 205 -16.93 -3.68 10.63
CA VAL A 205 -17.33 -5.05 10.98
C VAL A 205 -17.82 -5.07 12.42
N LYS A 206 -18.82 -5.88 12.70
CA LYS A 206 -19.29 -6.15 14.05
C LYS A 206 -18.15 -6.69 14.91
N SER A 207 -18.12 -6.34 16.19
CA SER A 207 -17.00 -6.71 17.07
C SER A 207 -16.83 -8.22 17.22
N TRP A 208 -15.64 -8.63 17.66
CA TRP A 208 -15.33 -10.03 17.99
C TRP A 208 -16.35 -10.62 18.96
N LYS A 209 -16.72 -9.89 20.00
CA LYS A 209 -17.74 -10.31 20.97
C LYS A 209 -19.07 -10.59 20.30
N HIS A 210 -19.58 -9.65 19.48
CA HIS A 210 -20.83 -9.82 18.75
C HIS A 210 -20.77 -11.06 17.82
N LYS A 211 -19.64 -11.27 17.12
CA LYS A 211 -19.46 -12.43 16.24
C LYS A 211 -19.53 -13.74 17.00
N MET A 212 -18.92 -13.82 18.17
CA MET A 212 -18.93 -15.05 18.97
C MET A 212 -20.31 -15.34 19.59
N GLU A 213 -21.04 -14.30 20.00
CA GLU A 213 -22.42 -14.43 20.50
C GLU A 213 -23.42 -14.80 19.38
N ASN A 214 -23.14 -14.41 18.12
CA ASN A 214 -24.02 -14.55 16.97
C ASN A 214 -23.30 -15.21 15.79
N PHE A 215 -22.58 -16.30 15.99
CA PHE A 215 -21.68 -16.91 15.01
C PHE A 215 -22.34 -17.20 13.66
N ASN A 216 -23.59 -17.63 13.66
CA ASN A 216 -24.36 -17.95 12.45
C ASN A 216 -25.00 -16.74 11.77
N ASP A 217 -24.87 -15.52 12.33
CA ASP A 217 -25.27 -14.32 11.65
C ASP A 217 -24.38 -14.11 10.42
N THR A 218 -24.97 -14.09 9.24
CA THR A 218 -24.28 -13.88 7.98
C THR A 218 -24.06 -12.41 7.65
N ASN A 219 -24.71 -11.50 8.42
CA ASN A 219 -24.49 -10.08 8.33
C ASN A 219 -23.37 -9.65 9.29
N ASP A 220 -22.12 -9.79 8.85
CA ASP A 220 -20.94 -9.39 9.61
C ASP A 220 -20.76 -7.86 9.69
N TRP A 221 -21.47 -7.09 8.86
CA TRP A 221 -21.28 -5.66 8.68
C TRP A 221 -22.15 -4.81 9.60
N GLY A 222 -21.62 -3.67 10.00
CA GLY A 222 -22.34 -2.66 10.78
C GLY A 222 -21.69 -2.38 12.13
N VAL A 223 -22.06 -1.23 12.69
CA VAL A 223 -21.55 -0.75 13.98
C VAL A 223 -22.38 -1.37 15.10
N THR A 224 -21.76 -2.15 15.97
CA THR A 224 -22.39 -2.73 17.17
C THR A 224 -21.94 -2.06 18.44
N ASP A 225 -20.69 -1.56 18.47
CA ASP A 225 -20.04 -1.13 19.69
C ASP A 225 -19.59 0.33 19.66
N THR A 226 -19.41 0.90 20.84
CA THR A 226 -18.77 2.21 21.01
C THR A 226 -17.26 2.11 20.79
N ILE A 227 -16.61 3.22 20.48
CA ILE A 227 -15.16 3.26 20.27
C ILE A 227 -14.36 2.68 21.47
N PRO A 228 -14.68 2.96 22.74
CA PRO A 228 -14.00 2.33 23.87
C PRO A 228 -14.09 0.80 23.88
N LEU A 229 -15.25 0.22 23.57
CA LEU A 229 -15.44 -1.24 23.51
C LEU A 229 -14.70 -1.88 22.33
N ILE A 230 -14.68 -1.20 21.19
CA ILE A 230 -13.85 -1.61 20.04
C ILE A 230 -12.36 -1.58 20.44
N ALA A 231 -11.93 -0.52 21.08
CA ALA A 231 -10.55 -0.37 21.53
C ALA A 231 -10.12 -1.46 22.52
N ASP A 232 -11.05 -1.99 23.34
CA ASP A 232 -10.75 -3.05 24.33
C ASP A 232 -10.23 -4.33 23.65
N TYR A 233 -10.90 -4.84 22.60
CA TYR A 233 -10.43 -6.05 21.94
C TYR A 233 -9.26 -5.78 20.98
N VAL A 234 -9.23 -4.61 20.35
CA VAL A 234 -8.13 -4.21 19.46
C VAL A 234 -6.83 -4.07 20.24
N GLU A 235 -6.86 -3.41 21.40
CA GLU A 235 -5.71 -3.28 22.29
C GLU A 235 -5.18 -4.64 22.76
N LYS A 236 -6.06 -5.55 23.19
CA LYS A 236 -5.67 -6.93 23.57
C LYS A 236 -4.94 -7.64 22.42
N ALA A 237 -5.51 -7.59 21.22
CA ALA A 237 -4.91 -8.22 20.04
C ALA A 237 -3.53 -7.63 19.71
N LEU A 238 -3.38 -6.30 19.78
CA LEU A 238 -2.09 -5.61 19.60
C LEU A 238 -1.08 -6.02 20.67
N GLN A 239 -1.49 -6.12 21.95
CA GLN A 239 -0.63 -6.57 23.06
C GLN A 239 -0.14 -8.01 22.84
N TRP A 240 -1.00 -8.92 22.42
CA TRP A 240 -0.61 -10.30 22.10
C TRP A 240 0.36 -10.36 20.92
N ALA A 241 0.09 -9.59 19.86
CA ALA A 241 0.98 -9.51 18.71
C ALA A 241 2.36 -8.96 19.08
N HIS A 242 2.39 -7.89 19.90
CA HIS A 242 3.64 -7.32 20.40
C HIS A 242 4.40 -8.29 21.31
N GLN A 243 3.72 -9.03 22.17
CA GLN A 243 4.34 -10.07 23.01
C GLN A 243 4.97 -11.16 22.13
N GLY A 244 4.30 -11.58 21.07
CA GLY A 244 4.82 -12.58 20.13
C GLY A 244 6.01 -12.07 19.31
N ASN A 245 5.92 -10.84 18.78
CA ASN A 245 6.98 -10.21 17.98
C ASN A 245 7.11 -8.70 18.28
N PRO A 246 7.92 -8.31 19.28
CA PRO A 246 8.05 -6.90 19.69
C PRO A 246 8.77 -6.02 18.65
N LYS A 247 9.37 -6.61 17.61
CA LYS A 247 10.04 -5.87 16.53
C LYS A 247 9.14 -5.61 15.32
N ALA A 248 8.01 -6.30 15.20
CA ALA A 248 7.12 -6.15 14.07
C ALA A 248 6.40 -4.80 14.09
N THR A 249 6.15 -4.26 12.91
CA THR A 249 5.22 -3.14 12.73
C THR A 249 3.80 -3.68 12.82
N LEU A 250 3.04 -3.21 13.81
CA LEU A 250 1.68 -3.65 14.08
C LEU A 250 0.67 -2.61 13.60
N LEU A 251 -0.21 -3.02 12.70
CA LEU A 251 -1.23 -2.17 12.09
C LEU A 251 -2.63 -2.60 12.53
N ILE A 252 -3.55 -1.66 12.53
CA ILE A 252 -4.98 -1.91 12.33
C ILE A 252 -5.34 -1.46 10.92
N ASN A 253 -6.26 -2.15 10.25
CA ASN A 253 -6.57 -1.94 8.84
C ASN A 253 -8.05 -1.67 8.63
N GLU A 254 -8.39 -0.63 7.84
CA GLU A 254 -9.79 -0.22 7.66
C GLU A 254 -10.10 0.18 6.23
N TYR A 255 -11.37 -0.03 5.81
CA TYR A 255 -11.85 0.33 4.49
C TYR A 255 -12.76 1.56 4.52
N ARG A 256 -13.10 2.11 3.34
CA ARG A 256 -13.94 3.31 3.11
C ARG A 256 -13.41 4.61 3.73
N THR A 257 -12.27 4.63 4.38
CA THR A 257 -11.74 5.83 5.03
C THR A 257 -11.42 6.97 4.06
N LEU A 258 -11.16 6.66 2.78
CA LEU A 258 -10.93 7.67 1.73
C LEU A 258 -12.23 8.29 1.20
N ALA A 259 -13.31 7.49 1.10
CA ALA A 259 -14.57 7.89 0.48
C ALA A 259 -15.63 8.35 1.50
N ASP A 260 -15.64 7.78 2.70
CA ASP A 260 -16.66 7.97 3.72
C ASP A 260 -16.16 8.79 4.91
N LYS A 261 -16.75 9.96 5.11
CA LYS A 261 -16.34 10.90 6.18
C LYS A 261 -16.68 10.39 7.59
N ASP A 262 -17.75 9.61 7.74
CA ASP A 262 -18.18 9.09 9.03
C ASP A 262 -17.27 7.92 9.45
N VAL A 263 -16.93 7.02 8.50
CA VAL A 263 -15.95 5.98 8.71
C VAL A 263 -14.58 6.58 9.03
N ARG A 264 -14.15 7.58 8.26
CA ARG A 264 -12.88 8.32 8.49
C ARG A 264 -12.83 8.89 9.91
N LYS A 265 -13.92 9.52 10.35
CA LYS A 265 -14.00 10.07 11.72
C LYS A 265 -13.93 8.97 12.78
N ARG A 266 -14.69 7.89 12.62
CA ARG A 266 -14.68 6.79 13.60
C ARG A 266 -13.34 6.10 13.69
N TYR A 267 -12.64 5.94 12.56
CA TYR A 267 -11.28 5.38 12.55
C TYR A 267 -10.30 6.33 13.26
N ASP A 268 -10.43 7.63 13.05
CA ASP A 268 -9.69 8.66 13.77
C ASP A 268 -9.95 8.62 15.29
N ASP A 269 -11.20 8.45 15.70
CA ASP A 269 -11.59 8.31 17.12
C ASP A 269 -10.96 7.03 17.74
N LEU A 270 -10.94 5.90 17.01
CA LEU A 270 -10.30 4.67 17.46
C LEU A 270 -8.77 4.84 17.60
N LEU A 271 -8.12 5.43 16.63
CA LEU A 271 -6.67 5.72 16.69
C LEU A 271 -6.34 6.64 17.87
N THR A 272 -7.19 7.62 18.14
CA THR A 272 -7.06 8.53 19.27
C THR A 272 -7.16 7.77 20.61
N GLU A 273 -8.15 6.90 20.75
CA GLU A 273 -8.34 6.10 21.98
C GLU A 273 -7.19 5.12 22.18
N LEU A 274 -6.74 4.41 21.14
CA LEU A 274 -5.60 3.49 21.22
C LEU A 274 -4.30 4.23 21.59
N LYS A 275 -4.06 5.41 21.05
CA LYS A 275 -2.91 6.24 21.40
C LYS A 275 -2.97 6.71 22.85
N LYS A 276 -4.13 7.12 23.35
CA LYS A 276 -4.35 7.49 24.74
C LYS A 276 -4.07 6.33 25.71
N ARG A 277 -4.38 5.10 25.30
CA ARG A 277 -4.11 3.87 26.09
C ARG A 277 -2.67 3.39 25.99
N ASN A 278 -1.84 4.01 25.17
CA ASN A 278 -0.49 3.55 24.83
C ASN A 278 -0.48 2.11 24.26
N ALA A 279 -1.50 1.75 23.50
CA ALA A 279 -1.54 0.47 22.79
C ALA A 279 -0.32 0.34 21.85
N PRO A 280 0.27 -0.85 21.71
CA PRO A 280 1.49 -1.06 20.91
C PRO A 280 1.19 -1.04 19.39
N LEU A 281 0.48 0.00 18.94
CA LEU A 281 0.23 0.30 17.54
C LEU A 281 1.43 1.06 16.97
N SER A 282 1.93 0.64 15.80
CA SER A 282 3.09 1.26 15.17
C SER A 282 2.91 1.59 13.67
N GLY A 283 1.72 1.34 13.12
CA GLY A 283 1.34 1.71 11.76
C GLY A 283 -0.18 1.79 11.61
N MET A 284 -0.65 2.38 10.51
CA MET A 284 -2.08 2.50 10.17
C MET A 284 -2.31 1.96 8.77
N GLY A 285 -3.34 1.13 8.60
CA GLY A 285 -3.76 0.58 7.32
C GLY A 285 -4.99 1.31 6.76
N ILE A 286 -4.94 1.62 5.48
CA ILE A 286 -6.04 2.13 4.65
C ILE A 286 -6.17 1.18 3.47
N GLN A 287 -7.30 0.47 3.34
CA GLN A 287 -7.48 -0.50 2.27
C GLN A 287 -7.45 0.13 0.88
N ALA A 288 -8.15 1.24 0.68
CA ALA A 288 -8.19 1.99 -0.58
C ALA A 288 -8.80 1.22 -1.76
N HIS A 289 -9.74 0.29 -1.52
CA HIS A 289 -10.46 -0.40 -2.59
C HIS A 289 -12.01 -0.26 -2.50
N GLU A 290 -12.51 0.40 -1.49
CA GLU A 290 -13.94 0.66 -1.30
C GLU A 290 -14.26 2.16 -1.33
N PRO A 291 -15.33 2.59 -2.00
CA PRO A 291 -16.19 1.82 -2.92
C PRO A 291 -15.50 1.50 -4.25
N HIS A 292 -15.82 0.34 -4.87
CA HIS A 292 -15.05 -0.28 -5.95
C HIS A 292 -15.08 0.46 -7.29
N ASN A 293 -16.07 1.31 -7.51
CA ASN A 293 -16.28 2.02 -8.76
C ASN A 293 -16.05 3.53 -8.65
N GLU A 294 -15.59 4.01 -7.50
CA GLU A 294 -15.31 5.42 -7.27
C GLU A 294 -13.87 5.77 -7.66
N TRP A 295 -13.75 6.87 -8.38
CA TRP A 295 -12.45 7.50 -8.59
C TRP A 295 -12.17 8.45 -7.43
N PHE A 296 -11.28 8.09 -6.54
CA PHE A 296 -10.96 8.90 -5.36
C PHE A 296 -10.43 10.27 -5.75
N SER A 297 -11.01 11.32 -5.16
CA SER A 297 -10.48 12.67 -5.36
C SER A 297 -9.08 12.79 -4.78
N PRO A 298 -8.07 13.24 -5.55
CA PRO A 298 -6.73 13.51 -5.04
C PRO A 298 -6.70 14.42 -3.82
N VAL A 299 -7.63 15.38 -3.76
CA VAL A 299 -7.75 16.33 -2.65
C VAL A 299 -8.23 15.64 -1.37
N GLU A 300 -9.25 14.77 -1.47
CA GLU A 300 -9.76 14.04 -0.31
C GLU A 300 -8.79 12.97 0.18
N VAL A 301 -8.10 12.30 -0.75
CA VAL A 301 -7.01 11.36 -0.44
C VAL A 301 -5.92 12.07 0.36
N TRP A 302 -5.44 13.21 -0.13
CA TRP A 302 -4.39 13.97 0.55
C TRP A 302 -4.80 14.46 1.92
N LYS A 303 -6.01 15.03 2.05
CA LYS A 303 -6.57 15.45 3.34
C LYS A 303 -6.69 14.31 4.34
N THR A 304 -7.02 13.10 3.87
CA THR A 304 -7.08 11.92 4.72
C THR A 304 -5.70 11.52 5.23
N PHE A 305 -4.69 11.57 4.36
CA PHE A 305 -3.30 11.30 4.76
C PHE A 305 -2.80 12.35 5.75
N ASP A 306 -3.06 13.65 5.51
CA ASP A 306 -2.73 14.73 6.45
C ASP A 306 -3.41 14.54 7.81
N LEU A 307 -4.71 14.18 7.83
CA LEU A 307 -5.46 13.91 9.06
C LEU A 307 -4.79 12.81 9.89
N TYR A 308 -4.44 11.69 9.28
CA TYR A 308 -3.88 10.55 9.98
C TYR A 308 -2.39 10.72 10.29
N SER A 309 -1.66 11.52 9.52
CA SER A 309 -0.23 11.79 9.78
C SER A 309 0.05 12.40 11.15
N ARG A 310 -0.95 13.08 11.75
CA ARG A 310 -0.86 13.69 13.10
C ARG A 310 -0.59 12.67 14.22
N PHE A 311 -0.89 11.40 13.99
CA PHE A 311 -0.61 10.34 14.97
C PHE A 311 0.87 9.98 15.03
N GLY A 312 1.67 10.34 14.02
CA GLY A 312 3.10 10.05 13.95
C GLY A 312 3.43 8.62 13.54
N TYR A 313 2.43 7.81 13.20
CA TYR A 313 2.62 6.47 12.65
C TYR A 313 2.68 6.50 11.13
N PRO A 314 3.46 5.60 10.47
CA PRO A 314 3.41 5.43 9.04
C PRO A 314 2.03 4.96 8.58
N ILE A 315 1.60 5.50 7.43
CA ILE A 315 0.38 5.10 6.74
C ILE A 315 0.74 4.03 5.70
N HIS A 316 0.02 2.94 5.71
CA HIS A 316 0.15 1.86 4.74
C HIS A 316 -1.14 1.76 3.91
N ILE A 317 -1.05 1.88 2.59
CA ILE A 317 -2.15 1.52 1.70
C ILE A 317 -2.08 0.02 1.52
N THR A 318 -3.11 -0.68 1.99
CA THR A 318 -3.01 -2.11 2.28
C THR A 318 -3.62 -3.01 1.22
N GLU A 319 -4.63 -2.53 0.48
CA GLU A 319 -5.47 -3.37 -0.38
C GLU A 319 -5.94 -2.64 -1.64
N PHE A 320 -5.12 -1.75 -2.21
CA PHE A 320 -5.49 -0.99 -3.40
C PHE A 320 -5.83 -1.91 -4.57
N HIS A 321 -7.04 -1.75 -5.12
CA HIS A 321 -7.59 -2.71 -6.07
C HIS A 321 -8.56 -2.06 -7.07
N PRO A 322 -8.11 -1.18 -7.96
CA PRO A 322 -8.96 -0.63 -9.00
C PRO A 322 -9.29 -1.68 -10.06
N GLN A 323 -10.55 -1.72 -10.47
CA GLN A 323 -11.06 -2.66 -11.45
C GLN A 323 -10.84 -2.21 -12.90
N SER A 324 -11.07 -3.12 -13.86
CA SER A 324 -11.18 -2.81 -15.30
C SER A 324 -12.32 -3.59 -15.97
N SER A 325 -13.46 -3.69 -15.28
CA SER A 325 -14.60 -4.53 -15.66
C SER A 325 -15.60 -3.88 -16.60
N GLY A 326 -15.37 -2.62 -17.00
CA GLY A 326 -16.29 -1.87 -17.86
C GLY A 326 -17.47 -1.20 -17.15
N VAL A 327 -17.62 -1.36 -15.82
CA VAL A 327 -18.68 -0.67 -15.06
C VAL A 327 -18.46 0.85 -15.07
N PRO A 328 -19.54 1.65 -14.89
CA PRO A 328 -19.42 3.10 -14.87
C PRO A 328 -18.51 3.60 -13.74
N ILE A 329 -17.69 4.62 -14.04
CA ILE A 329 -16.92 5.36 -13.04
C ILE A 329 -17.88 6.24 -12.24
N THR A 330 -17.71 6.23 -10.91
CA THR A 330 -18.36 7.17 -9.98
C THR A 330 -17.31 8.05 -9.30
N GLY A 331 -17.75 9.10 -8.65
CA GLY A 331 -16.89 10.03 -7.92
C GLY A 331 -16.41 11.24 -8.72
N GLY A 332 -16.64 12.41 -8.16
CA GLY A 332 -16.18 13.69 -8.68
C GLY A 332 -16.81 14.07 -10.04
N TRP A 333 -15.97 14.58 -10.91
CA TRP A 333 -16.34 15.09 -12.23
C TRP A 333 -16.09 14.08 -13.37
N ARG A 334 -15.50 12.91 -13.05
CA ARG A 334 -15.13 11.89 -14.04
C ARG A 334 -16.35 11.14 -14.52
N THR A 335 -16.32 10.79 -15.80
CA THR A 335 -17.35 10.02 -16.49
C THR A 335 -16.70 8.92 -17.32
N GLY A 336 -17.48 7.95 -17.78
CA GLY A 336 -17.00 6.82 -18.56
C GLY A 336 -17.06 5.51 -17.80
N SER A 337 -16.25 4.55 -18.18
CA SER A 337 -16.21 3.22 -17.62
C SER A 337 -14.81 2.83 -17.17
N TRP A 338 -14.73 1.93 -16.22
CA TRP A 338 -13.49 1.32 -15.75
C TRP A 338 -12.93 0.37 -16.84
N THR A 339 -12.19 0.94 -17.78
CA THR A 339 -11.41 0.21 -18.79
C THR A 339 -9.99 -0.07 -18.25
N PRO A 340 -9.17 -0.90 -18.93
CA PRO A 340 -7.75 -1.07 -18.57
C PRO A 340 -6.97 0.26 -18.55
N GLU A 341 -7.30 1.21 -19.43
CA GLU A 341 -6.69 2.54 -19.48
C GLU A 341 -7.13 3.39 -18.28
N ALA A 342 -8.43 3.36 -17.94
CA ALA A 342 -8.94 4.06 -16.75
C ALA A 342 -8.34 3.50 -15.46
N GLN A 343 -8.18 2.17 -15.36
CA GLN A 343 -7.46 1.51 -14.28
C GLN A 343 -6.02 2.03 -14.18
N MET A 344 -5.31 2.12 -15.30
CA MET A 344 -3.95 2.62 -15.35
C MET A 344 -3.86 4.09 -14.93
N GLU A 345 -4.70 4.97 -15.47
CA GLU A 345 -4.70 6.41 -15.16
C GLU A 345 -5.02 6.69 -13.69
N PHE A 346 -6.04 6.01 -13.15
CA PHE A 346 -6.36 6.11 -11.73
C PHE A 346 -5.22 5.62 -10.83
N THR A 347 -4.62 4.51 -11.20
CA THR A 347 -3.47 3.96 -10.48
C THR A 347 -2.29 4.91 -10.49
N GLU A 348 -1.94 5.45 -11.67
CA GLU A 348 -0.83 6.41 -11.78
C GLU A 348 -1.06 7.59 -10.85
N GLN A 349 -2.25 8.22 -10.89
CA GLN A 349 -2.61 9.33 -10.03
C GLN A 349 -2.49 8.95 -8.54
N PHE A 350 -3.07 7.82 -8.14
CA PHE A 350 -3.10 7.41 -6.74
C PHE A 350 -1.71 7.05 -6.21
N VAL A 351 -0.89 6.35 -6.99
CA VAL A 351 0.49 5.99 -6.61
C VAL A 351 1.39 7.22 -6.50
N TRP A 352 1.20 8.23 -7.35
CA TRP A 352 1.89 9.52 -7.21
C TRP A 352 1.55 10.22 -5.90
N LEU A 353 0.28 10.23 -5.49
CA LEU A 353 -0.15 10.79 -4.20
C LEU A 353 0.48 10.03 -3.02
N CYS A 354 0.43 8.70 -3.06
CA CYS A 354 1.01 7.86 -2.01
C CYS A 354 2.52 8.05 -1.89
N PHE A 355 3.24 8.01 -3.01
CA PHE A 355 4.69 8.19 -3.01
C PHE A 355 5.09 9.64 -2.69
N GLY A 356 4.26 10.63 -3.02
CA GLY A 356 4.48 12.04 -2.70
C GLY A 356 4.17 12.44 -1.26
N HIS A 357 3.34 11.66 -0.53
CA HIS A 357 2.98 12.03 0.84
C HIS A 357 4.00 11.50 1.86
N PRO A 358 4.62 12.36 2.70
CA PRO A 358 5.74 11.98 3.56
C PRO A 358 5.40 10.94 4.64
N ALA A 359 4.13 10.83 5.04
CA ALA A 359 3.67 9.86 6.05
C ALA A 359 3.31 8.49 5.46
N VAL A 360 3.13 8.36 4.14
CA VAL A 360 2.83 7.07 3.50
C VAL A 360 4.10 6.27 3.33
N ALA A 361 4.11 5.02 3.80
CA ALA A 361 5.26 4.12 3.79
C ALA A 361 5.14 2.99 2.77
N SER A 362 3.92 2.60 2.40
CA SER A 362 3.70 1.53 1.43
C SER A 362 2.42 1.70 0.63
N ILE A 363 2.37 1.02 -0.52
CA ILE A 363 1.16 0.74 -1.27
C ILE A 363 1.16 -0.72 -1.68
N ASN A 364 0.06 -1.45 -1.38
CA ASN A 364 -0.11 -2.85 -1.72
C ASN A 364 -1.29 -3.03 -2.67
N TRP A 365 -1.06 -3.80 -3.73
CA TRP A 365 -2.08 -4.22 -4.65
C TRP A 365 -2.81 -5.46 -4.15
N TRP A 366 -4.14 -5.54 -4.34
CA TRP A 366 -4.96 -6.63 -3.77
C TRP A 366 -5.39 -7.67 -4.79
N GLY A 367 -4.42 -8.21 -5.52
CA GLY A 367 -4.60 -9.26 -6.52
C GLY A 367 -3.66 -9.13 -7.69
N PHE A 368 -2.76 -10.10 -7.89
CA PHE A 368 -1.71 -9.99 -8.89
C PHE A 368 -2.23 -10.23 -10.30
N SER A 369 -3.01 -11.29 -10.51
CA SER A 369 -3.61 -11.62 -11.81
C SER A 369 -5.13 -11.52 -11.79
N ASP A 370 -5.75 -11.50 -12.97
CA ASP A 370 -7.21 -11.54 -13.12
C ASP A 370 -7.81 -12.93 -12.79
N ARG A 371 -6.97 -13.89 -12.34
CA ARG A 371 -7.43 -15.23 -11.92
C ARG A 371 -7.98 -15.21 -10.50
N ASN A 372 -9.17 -15.82 -10.33
CA ASN A 372 -9.78 -16.00 -9.01
C ASN A 372 -9.83 -14.72 -8.18
N ILE A 373 -9.89 -13.57 -8.85
CA ILE A 373 -9.91 -12.27 -8.22
C ILE A 373 -11.36 -11.87 -7.91
N TRP A 374 -11.60 -11.35 -6.69
CA TRP A 374 -12.95 -11.01 -6.27
C TRP A 374 -13.52 -9.77 -6.99
N LEU A 375 -12.66 -8.86 -7.46
CA LEU A 375 -13.06 -7.67 -8.20
C LEU A 375 -12.64 -7.84 -9.68
N PRO A 376 -13.59 -8.02 -10.62
CA PRO A 376 -13.29 -8.37 -11.99
C PRO A 376 -12.34 -7.37 -12.69
N GLY A 377 -11.31 -7.90 -13.34
CA GLY A 377 -10.30 -7.08 -14.02
C GLY A 377 -9.41 -6.27 -13.09
N GLY A 378 -9.36 -6.61 -11.79
CA GLY A 378 -8.54 -5.90 -10.80
C GLY A 378 -7.07 -6.28 -10.79
N GLY A 379 -6.65 -7.34 -11.51
CA GLY A 379 -5.26 -7.78 -11.59
C GLY A 379 -4.36 -6.80 -12.34
N LEU A 380 -3.07 -6.91 -12.08
CA LEU A 380 -2.00 -6.22 -12.81
C LEU A 380 -1.66 -6.92 -14.12
N VAL A 381 -1.83 -8.22 -14.14
CA VAL A 381 -1.67 -9.11 -15.29
C VAL A 381 -2.98 -9.85 -15.56
N ASP A 382 -3.15 -10.34 -16.76
CA ASP A 382 -4.33 -11.15 -17.11
C ASP A 382 -4.24 -12.59 -16.54
N GLU A 383 -5.22 -13.45 -16.87
CA GLU A 383 -5.28 -14.83 -16.41
C GLU A 383 -4.09 -15.69 -16.86
N GLU A 384 -3.40 -15.29 -17.95
CA GLU A 384 -2.21 -15.94 -18.49
C GLU A 384 -0.92 -15.23 -18.08
N TYR A 385 -0.98 -14.33 -17.10
CA TYR A 385 0.14 -13.53 -16.58
C TYR A 385 0.75 -12.55 -17.59
N ARG A 386 0.02 -12.20 -18.68
CA ARG A 386 0.46 -11.16 -19.60
C ARG A 386 0.27 -9.78 -18.96
N PRO A 387 1.28 -8.90 -19.00
CA PRO A 387 1.20 -7.57 -18.40
C PRO A 387 0.06 -6.72 -18.98
N LYS A 388 -0.77 -6.16 -18.11
CA LYS A 388 -1.78 -5.16 -18.48
C LYS A 388 -1.15 -3.76 -18.54
N PRO A 389 -1.81 -2.74 -19.12
CA PRO A 389 -1.30 -1.35 -19.16
C PRO A 389 -0.84 -0.83 -17.78
N VAL A 390 -1.59 -1.15 -16.73
CA VAL A 390 -1.28 -0.78 -15.35
C VAL A 390 0.04 -1.37 -14.84
N TYR A 391 0.35 -2.64 -15.17
CA TYR A 391 1.63 -3.24 -14.81
C TYR A 391 2.80 -2.54 -15.51
N ILE A 392 2.66 -2.27 -16.81
CA ILE A 392 3.68 -1.61 -17.62
C ILE A 392 3.95 -0.20 -17.11
N MET A 393 2.90 0.52 -16.73
CA MET A 393 3.01 1.85 -16.13
C MET A 393 3.74 1.81 -14.78
N LEU A 394 3.39 0.87 -13.88
CA LEU A 394 4.07 0.69 -12.59
C LEU A 394 5.55 0.34 -12.76
N ASP A 395 5.88 -0.58 -13.68
CA ASP A 395 7.28 -0.91 -14.01
C ASP A 395 8.07 0.32 -14.45
N LYS A 396 7.47 1.16 -15.31
CA LYS A 396 8.08 2.41 -15.75
C LYS A 396 8.27 3.39 -14.59
N LEU A 397 7.28 3.56 -13.74
CA LEU A 397 7.40 4.46 -12.58
C LEU A 397 8.49 3.99 -11.61
N ILE A 398 8.44 2.74 -11.18
CA ILE A 398 9.32 2.21 -10.12
C ILE A 398 10.74 1.99 -10.61
N ASN A 399 10.91 1.46 -11.82
CA ASN A 399 12.22 1.04 -12.32
C ASN A 399 12.91 2.06 -13.25
N GLN A 400 12.22 3.14 -13.64
CA GLN A 400 12.80 4.18 -14.51
C GLN A 400 12.61 5.57 -13.93
N THR A 401 11.36 6.04 -13.71
CA THR A 401 11.07 7.41 -13.26
C THR A 401 11.56 7.66 -11.83
N TRP A 402 11.33 6.72 -10.93
CA TRP A 402 11.73 6.79 -9.51
C TRP A 402 12.97 5.95 -9.21
N LYS A 403 13.88 5.84 -10.14
CA LYS A 403 15.12 5.06 -10.03
C LYS A 403 16.33 5.96 -10.18
N THR A 404 17.30 5.80 -9.31
CA THR A 404 18.56 6.53 -9.40
C THR A 404 19.63 5.66 -10.05
N ASN A 405 20.12 6.09 -11.21
CA ASN A 405 21.27 5.51 -11.89
C ASN A 405 22.20 6.65 -12.29
N ILE A 406 23.47 6.58 -11.88
CA ILE A 406 24.47 7.63 -12.09
C ILE A 406 25.70 7.02 -12.74
N SER A 407 26.18 7.67 -13.80
CA SER A 407 27.50 7.44 -14.39
C SER A 407 28.29 8.74 -14.26
N ALA A 408 29.42 8.71 -13.57
CA ALA A 408 30.22 9.90 -13.24
C ALA A 408 31.70 9.55 -13.13
N GLN A 409 32.54 10.56 -12.94
CA GLN A 409 33.96 10.40 -12.61
C GLN A 409 34.27 11.09 -11.28
N THR A 410 35.18 10.50 -10.50
CA THR A 410 35.66 11.11 -9.26
C THR A 410 36.43 12.41 -9.55
N GLY A 411 36.04 13.48 -8.84
CA GLY A 411 36.70 14.77 -8.93
C GLY A 411 38.00 14.84 -8.11
N ASN A 412 38.55 16.06 -7.95
CA ASN A 412 39.82 16.35 -7.24
C ASN A 412 39.82 15.86 -5.78
N LYS A 413 38.65 15.72 -5.14
CA LYS A 413 38.50 15.20 -3.77
C LYS A 413 38.36 13.66 -3.75
N GLY A 414 38.46 13.00 -4.90
CA GLY A 414 38.22 11.56 -5.03
C GLY A 414 36.76 11.19 -4.75
N SER A 415 35.80 12.08 -5.00
CA SER A 415 34.39 11.89 -4.67
C SER A 415 33.45 12.14 -5.83
N VAL A 416 32.27 11.53 -5.74
CA VAL A 416 31.08 11.78 -6.56
C VAL A 416 29.94 12.17 -5.64
N SER A 417 29.16 13.20 -6.00
CA SER A 417 27.98 13.64 -5.25
C SER A 417 26.77 13.68 -6.17
N PHE A 418 25.63 13.25 -5.65
CA PHE A 418 24.35 13.21 -6.38
C PHE A 418 23.18 13.27 -5.40
N ARG A 419 21.96 13.45 -5.92
CA ARG A 419 20.73 13.31 -5.17
C ARG A 419 20.03 12.04 -5.60
N GLY A 420 19.79 11.10 -4.65
CA GLY A 420 19.25 9.76 -4.92
C GLY A 420 18.03 9.43 -4.09
N PHE A 421 17.16 8.54 -4.60
CA PHE A 421 16.05 7.96 -3.84
C PHE A 421 16.60 7.11 -2.68
N TYR A 422 15.85 7.04 -1.58
CA TYR A 422 16.20 6.19 -0.44
C TYR A 422 16.09 4.71 -0.81
N GLY A 423 17.08 3.91 -0.39
CA GLY A 423 17.16 2.47 -0.65
C GLY A 423 18.60 1.97 -0.82
N GLU A 424 18.73 0.71 -1.21
CA GLU A 424 20.00 0.03 -1.43
C GLU A 424 20.61 0.39 -2.79
N TYR A 425 21.94 0.55 -2.80
CA TYR A 425 22.73 0.87 -3.98
C TYR A 425 23.90 -0.07 -4.17
N GLU A 426 24.17 -0.44 -5.40
CA GLU A 426 25.44 -1.02 -5.85
C GLU A 426 26.27 0.07 -6.54
N ILE A 427 27.54 0.13 -6.19
CA ILE A 427 28.49 1.11 -6.65
C ILE A 427 29.66 0.36 -7.29
N THR A 428 29.97 0.69 -8.53
CA THR A 428 31.12 0.16 -9.26
C THR A 428 32.13 1.28 -9.45
N LEU A 429 33.37 1.05 -9.02
CA LEU A 429 34.51 1.93 -9.27
C LEU A 429 35.43 1.30 -10.30
N ASN A 430 35.71 2.02 -11.38
CA ASN A 430 36.68 1.64 -12.42
C ASN A 430 37.88 2.58 -12.35
N THR A 431 39.01 2.09 -11.88
CA THR A 431 40.25 2.86 -11.73
C THR A 431 41.01 2.95 -13.05
N GLN A 432 41.92 3.92 -13.18
CA GLN A 432 42.69 4.17 -14.39
C GLN A 432 43.66 3.01 -14.74
N ASP A 433 44.05 2.22 -13.74
CA ASP A 433 44.86 1.00 -13.93
C ASP A 433 44.05 -0.21 -14.38
N GLY A 434 42.77 -0.01 -14.76
CA GLY A 434 41.90 -1.05 -15.30
C GLY A 434 41.24 -1.96 -14.26
N LYS A 435 41.41 -1.67 -12.97
CA LYS A 435 40.76 -2.45 -11.90
C LYS A 435 39.34 -1.99 -11.63
N THR A 436 38.43 -2.96 -11.43
CA THR A 436 37.04 -2.74 -11.03
C THR A 436 36.83 -3.16 -9.58
N ARG A 437 36.10 -2.35 -8.81
CA ARG A 437 35.71 -2.63 -7.43
C ARG A 437 34.22 -2.42 -7.24
N PHE A 438 33.62 -3.22 -6.34
CA PHE A 438 32.19 -3.20 -6.05
C PHE A 438 31.97 -2.84 -4.59
N PHE A 439 31.01 -1.96 -4.33
CA PHE A 439 30.61 -1.53 -3.00
C PHE A 439 29.10 -1.50 -2.90
N LYS A 440 28.60 -1.47 -1.68
CA LYS A 440 27.18 -1.28 -1.37
C LYS A 440 27.00 -0.13 -0.42
N ALA A 441 25.91 0.60 -0.56
CA ALA A 441 25.50 1.66 0.36
C ALA A 441 23.98 1.67 0.49
N HIS A 442 23.47 2.07 1.64
CA HIS A 442 22.07 2.29 1.87
C HIS A 442 21.79 3.78 2.08
N VAL A 443 21.21 4.43 1.08
CA VAL A 443 20.80 5.84 1.16
C VAL A 443 19.55 5.91 2.02
N SER A 444 19.63 6.58 3.16
CA SER A 444 18.56 6.57 4.17
C SER A 444 18.08 7.99 4.48
N LYS A 445 16.81 8.06 4.92
CA LYS A 445 16.20 9.29 5.41
C LYS A 445 16.76 9.63 6.81
N ASN A 446 16.93 10.94 7.08
CA ASN A 446 17.31 11.48 8.40
C ASN A 446 18.72 11.08 8.89
N GLN A 447 19.62 10.71 8.00
CA GLN A 447 21.03 10.50 8.32
C GLN A 447 21.92 11.10 7.21
N GLU A 448 23.20 11.31 7.53
CA GLU A 448 24.18 11.74 6.56
C GLU A 448 24.51 10.57 5.63
N ASN A 449 24.26 10.74 4.34
CA ASN A 449 24.58 9.75 3.31
C ASN A 449 25.96 10.03 2.73
N TYR A 450 27.01 9.84 3.55
CA TYR A 450 28.41 10.05 3.20
C TYR A 450 29.21 8.77 3.49
N TRP A 451 29.87 8.22 2.48
CA TRP A 451 30.72 7.04 2.60
C TRP A 451 32.13 7.32 2.10
N THR A 452 33.13 6.82 2.81
CA THR A 452 34.49 6.72 2.32
C THR A 452 34.83 5.24 2.12
N PHE A 453 35.01 4.83 0.87
CA PHE A 453 35.44 3.49 0.53
C PHE A 453 36.97 3.46 0.37
N ILE A 454 37.60 2.51 1.07
CA ILE A 454 39.04 2.28 1.01
C ILE A 454 39.31 1.17 -0.03
N ILE A 455 40.21 1.47 -0.96
CA ILE A 455 40.67 0.50 -1.97
C ILE A 455 42.13 0.13 -1.75
N ASP A 456 42.44 -1.12 -2.11
CA ASP A 456 43.80 -1.67 -2.05
C ASP A 456 44.52 -1.44 -3.37
#